data_61ea31729a559d966a7736f726f94b90
#
_entry.id   61ea31729a559d966a7736f726f94b90
#
_cell.length_a   1.000
_cell.length_b   1.000
_cell.length_c   1.000
_cell.angle_alpha   90.00
_cell.angle_beta   90.00
_cell.angle_gamma   90.00
#
_symmetry.space_group_name_H-M   'P 1'
#
loop_
_entity.id
_entity.type
_entity.pdbx_description
1 polymer ?
#
loop_
_entity_poly.entity_id
_entity_poly.type
_entity_poly.pdbx_seq_one_letter_code
_entity_poly.pdbx_strand_id
1 'polypeptide(L)'
;MAARLAHAAGLGKADIGRITLLVTELGNNLARYAQGGRILVQTLRTDTGPEVEVLAIDSGPGMADVQRCLQDGYSTGGTPGTGLGAVRRQSSAFDVHSLPGRGTVVVARVSDDRNTTATSTFVWSAVSIPKAGEIVCGDSWQVTARGGDLSVLVADGLGHGPFAAEAAMKARAVFDEDTFSDPRAILERAHAALTGSRGAAIAIARVSNGSNVLYAGVGNISGSLMSAERSAGMISQNGTVGVRLRKVQQMEYSWPPRSILIMHSDGLSHRWSLGAYPGLLMRHPAVIAGVLSRDFSRGHDDATVIVVGARVEEKAHA
;
A
#
# COMPACT_ATOMS: atom_id res chain seq x y z
N MET A 1 1.16 -20.78 -1.83
CA MET A 1 0.22 -19.67 -1.58
C MET A 1 0.32 -18.63 -2.70
N ALA A 2 1.47 -18.05 -3.00
CA ALA A 2 1.64 -17.03 -4.04
C ALA A 2 1.17 -17.46 -5.44
N ALA A 3 1.52 -18.70 -5.89
CA ALA A 3 1.05 -19.25 -7.16
C ALA A 3 -0.48 -19.38 -7.24
N ARG A 4 -1.17 -19.68 -6.12
CA ARG A 4 -2.65 -19.73 -6.08
C ARG A 4 -3.26 -18.35 -6.21
N LEU A 5 -2.68 -17.33 -5.56
CA LEU A 5 -3.10 -15.94 -5.71
C LEU A 5 -2.94 -15.46 -7.16
N ALA A 6 -1.80 -15.74 -7.76
CA ALA A 6 -1.53 -15.39 -9.16
C ALA A 6 -2.50 -16.07 -10.14
N HIS A 7 -2.78 -17.35 -9.94
CA HIS A 7 -3.77 -18.08 -10.74
C HIS A 7 -5.19 -17.50 -10.57
N ALA A 8 -5.61 -17.20 -9.32
CA ALA A 8 -6.89 -16.57 -9.05
C ALA A 8 -7.02 -15.17 -9.65
N ALA A 9 -5.89 -14.46 -9.80
CA ALA A 9 -5.82 -13.16 -10.48
C ALA A 9 -5.88 -13.28 -12.02
N GLY A 10 -5.83 -14.48 -12.59
CA GLY A 10 -5.86 -14.71 -14.03
C GLY A 10 -4.52 -14.62 -14.75
N LEU A 11 -3.40 -14.60 -14.01
CA LEU A 11 -2.06 -14.55 -14.60
C LEU A 11 -1.69 -15.87 -15.28
N GLY A 12 -0.88 -15.76 -16.35
CA GLY A 12 -0.43 -16.90 -17.15
C GLY A 12 0.61 -17.77 -16.43
N LYS A 13 0.87 -18.97 -16.98
CA LYS A 13 1.84 -19.92 -16.39
C LYS A 13 3.25 -19.32 -16.25
N ALA A 14 3.68 -18.51 -17.22
CA ALA A 14 4.99 -17.85 -17.18
C ALA A 14 5.08 -16.88 -15.99
N ASP A 15 4.04 -16.08 -15.78
CA ASP A 15 3.96 -15.11 -14.68
C ASP A 15 3.89 -15.79 -13.33
N ILE A 16 3.17 -16.90 -13.22
CA ILE A 16 3.17 -17.74 -12.01
C ILE A 16 4.59 -18.26 -11.71
N GLY A 17 5.34 -18.63 -12.75
CA GLY A 17 6.74 -19.03 -12.63
C GLY A 17 7.62 -17.88 -12.12
N ARG A 18 7.48 -16.68 -12.70
CA ARG A 18 8.16 -15.45 -12.24
C ARG A 18 7.87 -15.16 -10.76
N ILE A 19 6.60 -15.14 -10.36
CA ILE A 19 6.18 -14.89 -8.97
C ILE A 19 6.76 -15.92 -8.00
N THR A 20 6.78 -17.20 -8.40
CA THR A 20 7.36 -18.26 -7.58
C THR A 20 8.86 -18.03 -7.35
N LEU A 21 9.58 -17.62 -8.39
CA LEU A 21 10.98 -17.26 -8.28
C LEU A 21 11.18 -16.05 -7.36
N LEU A 22 10.39 -14.97 -7.53
CA LEU A 22 10.47 -13.78 -6.67
C LEU A 22 10.31 -14.13 -5.19
N VAL A 23 9.26 -14.90 -4.85
CA VAL A 23 9.01 -15.32 -3.47
C VAL A 23 10.12 -16.19 -2.92
N THR A 24 10.69 -17.08 -3.75
CA THR A 24 11.78 -17.97 -3.32
C THR A 24 13.06 -17.18 -3.06
N GLU A 25 13.46 -16.30 -3.97
CA GLU A 25 14.69 -15.52 -3.81
C GLU A 25 14.58 -14.51 -2.65
N LEU A 26 13.47 -13.79 -2.55
CA LEU A 26 13.24 -12.87 -1.44
C LEU A 26 13.13 -13.63 -0.11
N GLY A 27 12.47 -14.80 -0.09
CA GLY A 27 12.40 -15.66 1.09
C GLY A 27 13.76 -16.17 1.54
N ASN A 28 14.60 -16.60 0.61
CA ASN A 28 15.98 -17.01 0.90
C ASN A 28 16.81 -15.86 1.48
N ASN A 29 16.62 -14.64 0.96
CA ASN A 29 17.31 -13.46 1.49
C ASN A 29 16.85 -13.16 2.92
N LEU A 30 15.55 -13.19 3.20
CA LEU A 30 15.03 -13.02 4.55
C LEU A 30 15.55 -14.09 5.51
N ALA A 31 15.54 -15.36 5.11
CA ALA A 31 16.00 -16.46 5.96
C ALA A 31 17.49 -16.35 6.32
N ARG A 32 18.31 -15.76 5.43
CA ARG A 32 19.77 -15.66 5.63
C ARG A 32 20.22 -14.39 6.33
N TYR A 33 19.56 -13.26 6.05
CA TYR A 33 20.08 -11.95 6.44
C TYR A 33 19.14 -11.15 7.34
N ALA A 34 17.87 -11.54 7.41
CA ALA A 34 16.88 -10.76 8.12
C ALA A 34 16.82 -11.08 9.61
N GLN A 35 16.37 -10.09 10.37
CA GLN A 35 15.84 -10.27 11.72
C GLN A 35 14.37 -9.90 11.67
N GLY A 36 13.46 -10.83 12.03
CA GLY A 36 12.02 -10.59 12.02
C GLY A 36 11.44 -10.32 10.62
N GLY A 37 11.95 -10.99 9.57
CA GLY A 37 11.53 -10.79 8.20
C GLY A 37 10.13 -11.33 7.89
N ARG A 38 9.40 -10.67 6.99
CA ARG A 38 8.11 -11.13 6.45
C ARG A 38 8.00 -10.91 4.96
N ILE A 39 7.25 -11.78 4.29
CA ILE A 39 6.83 -11.59 2.90
C ILE A 39 5.32 -11.38 2.87
N LEU A 40 4.90 -10.30 2.24
CA LEU A 40 3.52 -10.03 1.90
C LEU A 40 3.34 -10.28 0.40
N VAL A 41 2.27 -10.99 0.03
CA VAL A 41 1.91 -11.23 -1.36
C VAL A 41 0.46 -10.83 -1.54
N GLN A 42 0.22 -9.91 -2.45
CA GLN A 42 -1.12 -9.39 -2.72
C GLN A 42 -1.38 -9.22 -4.21
N THR A 43 -2.66 -9.23 -4.56
CA THR A 43 -3.11 -8.90 -5.90
C THR A 43 -3.62 -7.46 -5.91
N LEU A 44 -3.12 -6.67 -6.85
CA LEU A 44 -3.57 -5.32 -7.11
C LEU A 44 -4.37 -5.32 -8.43
N ARG A 45 -5.46 -4.57 -8.46
CA ARG A 45 -6.19 -4.30 -9.69
C ARG A 45 -5.80 -2.92 -10.17
N THR A 46 -4.99 -2.89 -11.21
CA THR A 46 -4.57 -1.65 -11.87
C THR A 46 -5.37 -1.44 -13.16
N ASP A 47 -5.19 -0.29 -13.78
CA ASP A 47 -5.81 0.03 -15.06
C ASP A 47 -5.23 -0.81 -16.23
N THR A 48 -4.06 -1.41 -16.05
CA THR A 48 -3.45 -2.35 -16.99
C THR A 48 -3.87 -3.81 -16.75
N GLY A 49 -4.64 -4.07 -15.70
CA GLY A 49 -5.07 -5.42 -15.33
C GLY A 49 -4.57 -5.85 -13.95
N PRO A 50 -4.65 -7.15 -13.64
CA PRO A 50 -4.19 -7.67 -12.38
C PRO A 50 -2.66 -7.69 -12.32
N GLU A 51 -2.12 -7.23 -11.20
CA GLU A 51 -0.71 -7.36 -10.82
C GLU A 51 -0.59 -8.16 -9.54
N VAL A 52 0.47 -8.96 -9.42
CA VAL A 52 0.86 -9.55 -8.13
C VAL A 52 2.06 -8.81 -7.60
N GLU A 53 1.92 -8.28 -6.40
CA GLU A 53 2.98 -7.62 -5.66
C GLU A 53 3.55 -8.57 -4.61
N VAL A 54 4.87 -8.67 -4.56
CA VAL A 54 5.64 -9.35 -3.51
C VAL A 54 6.44 -8.28 -2.77
N LEU A 55 6.19 -8.13 -1.49
CA LEU A 55 6.85 -7.17 -0.62
C LEU A 55 7.61 -7.92 0.47
N ALA A 56 8.94 -7.85 0.45
CA ALA A 56 9.80 -8.40 1.49
C ALA A 56 10.25 -7.28 2.44
N ILE A 57 10.04 -7.47 3.73
CA ILE A 57 10.29 -6.48 4.78
C ILE A 57 11.12 -7.13 5.88
N ASP A 58 12.21 -6.50 6.29
CA ASP A 58 13.02 -6.95 7.42
C ASP A 58 13.60 -5.80 8.24
N SER A 59 14.00 -6.13 9.46
CA SER A 59 14.73 -5.27 10.41
C SER A 59 16.16 -5.74 10.62
N GLY A 60 16.76 -6.42 9.62
CA GLY A 60 18.13 -6.93 9.65
C GLY A 60 19.19 -5.81 9.58
N PRO A 61 20.44 -6.17 9.29
CA PRO A 61 21.57 -5.23 9.27
C PRO A 61 21.48 -4.18 8.16
N GLY A 62 20.59 -4.37 7.17
CA GLY A 62 20.51 -3.52 5.98
C GLY A 62 21.70 -3.68 5.05
N MET A 63 21.69 -2.91 3.97
CA MET A 63 22.74 -2.88 2.94
C MET A 63 23.40 -1.52 2.90
N ALA A 64 24.74 -1.49 2.96
CA ALA A 64 25.51 -0.25 2.84
C ALA A 64 25.54 0.26 1.38
N ASP A 65 25.53 -0.65 0.42
CA ASP A 65 25.53 -0.36 -1.02
C ASP A 65 24.51 -1.26 -1.74
N VAL A 66 23.33 -0.71 -1.93
CA VAL A 66 22.22 -1.40 -2.62
C VAL A 66 22.58 -1.68 -4.08
N GLN A 67 23.26 -0.74 -4.77
CA GLN A 67 23.59 -0.90 -6.18
C GLN A 67 24.55 -2.07 -6.39
N ARG A 68 25.51 -2.23 -5.51
CA ARG A 68 26.44 -3.37 -5.54
C ARG A 68 25.73 -4.70 -5.26
N CYS A 69 24.75 -4.71 -4.34
CA CYS A 69 23.96 -5.90 -4.04
C CYS A 69 23.01 -6.32 -5.17
N LEU A 70 22.75 -5.42 -6.13
CA LEU A 70 21.94 -5.70 -7.33
C LEU A 70 22.77 -6.27 -8.50
N GLN A 71 24.11 -6.27 -8.40
CA GLN A 71 24.98 -6.83 -9.42
C GLN A 71 25.07 -8.34 -9.26
N ASP A 72 25.06 -9.06 -10.41
CA ASP A 72 25.24 -10.51 -10.40
C ASP A 72 26.66 -10.86 -9.95
N GLY A 73 26.79 -11.92 -9.17
CA GLY A 73 28.05 -12.39 -8.62
C GLY A 73 28.46 -11.74 -7.30
N TYR A 74 27.74 -10.70 -6.82
CA TYR A 74 27.99 -10.10 -5.51
C TYR A 74 27.15 -10.74 -4.42
N SER A 75 27.80 -11.33 -3.43
CA SER A 75 27.15 -11.90 -2.23
C SER A 75 28.05 -11.71 -1.01
N THR A 76 27.48 -11.30 0.09
CA THR A 76 28.15 -11.24 1.39
C THR A 76 28.03 -12.54 2.18
N GLY A 77 27.24 -13.51 1.69
CA GLY A 77 26.87 -14.74 2.40
C GLY A 77 27.33 -16.05 1.72
N GLY A 78 28.35 -16.02 0.86
CA GLY A 78 28.91 -17.23 0.24
C GLY A 78 28.00 -17.91 -0.80
N THR A 79 27.06 -17.18 -1.39
CA THR A 79 26.18 -17.65 -2.49
C THR A 79 26.63 -17.08 -3.83
N PRO A 80 26.14 -17.63 -4.97
CA PRO A 80 26.47 -17.10 -6.31
C PRO A 80 26.12 -15.62 -6.54
N GLY A 81 25.39 -14.96 -5.61
CA GLY A 81 25.10 -13.52 -5.66
C GLY A 81 24.17 -13.11 -6.80
N THR A 82 23.28 -13.99 -7.26
CA THR A 82 22.39 -13.72 -8.39
C THR A 82 20.97 -13.35 -7.96
N GLY A 83 20.62 -13.54 -6.67
CA GLY A 83 19.24 -13.52 -6.19
C GLY A 83 18.52 -12.18 -6.41
N LEU A 84 19.04 -11.07 -5.89
CA LEU A 84 18.37 -9.76 -5.96
C LEU A 84 18.38 -9.20 -7.40
N GLY A 85 19.45 -9.44 -8.15
CA GLY A 85 19.53 -9.13 -9.58
C GLY A 85 18.50 -9.92 -10.40
N ALA A 86 18.31 -11.21 -10.10
CA ALA A 86 17.29 -12.04 -10.74
C ALA A 86 15.87 -11.54 -10.41
N VAL A 87 15.61 -11.19 -9.16
CA VAL A 87 14.33 -10.58 -8.75
C VAL A 87 14.03 -9.33 -9.59
N ARG A 88 15.00 -8.42 -9.72
CA ARG A 88 14.83 -7.20 -10.52
C ARG A 88 14.51 -7.50 -11.99
N ARG A 89 15.24 -8.44 -12.62
CA ARG A 89 15.03 -8.79 -14.04
C ARG A 89 13.70 -9.47 -14.33
N GLN A 90 13.15 -10.19 -13.36
CA GLN A 90 11.88 -10.92 -13.50
C GLN A 90 10.66 -10.10 -13.11
N SER A 91 10.85 -8.88 -12.62
CA SER A 91 9.79 -7.98 -12.18
C SER A 91 9.39 -7.00 -13.27
N SER A 92 8.11 -6.71 -13.39
CA SER A 92 7.57 -5.58 -14.17
C SER A 92 7.81 -4.24 -13.46
N ALA A 93 7.86 -4.25 -12.11
CA ALA A 93 8.27 -3.13 -11.30
C ALA A 93 9.10 -3.65 -10.11
N PHE A 94 10.20 -2.95 -9.80
CA PHE A 94 11.12 -3.31 -8.73
C PHE A 94 11.64 -2.04 -8.07
N ASP A 95 11.64 -2.03 -6.74
CA ASP A 95 12.35 -1.00 -5.97
C ASP A 95 12.81 -1.56 -4.61
N VAL A 96 13.81 -0.90 -4.02
CA VAL A 96 14.40 -1.31 -2.76
C VAL A 96 14.85 -0.09 -1.96
N HIS A 97 14.58 -0.11 -0.66
CA HIS A 97 15.14 0.82 0.31
C HIS A 97 15.80 0.04 1.43
N SER A 98 17.04 0.37 1.70
CA SER A 98 17.81 -0.25 2.77
C SER A 98 18.69 0.79 3.44
N LEU A 99 18.75 0.74 4.76
CA LEU A 99 19.64 1.56 5.58
C LEU A 99 20.42 0.65 6.53
N PRO A 100 21.74 0.85 6.67
CA PRO A 100 22.53 0.12 7.65
C PRO A 100 21.93 0.22 9.06
N GLY A 101 21.74 -0.92 9.71
CA GLY A 101 21.14 -1.03 11.04
C GLY A 101 19.63 -0.83 11.12
N ARG A 102 18.92 -0.65 9.98
CA ARG A 102 17.46 -0.44 9.93
C ARG A 102 16.72 -1.43 9.03
N GLY A 103 17.43 -2.41 8.47
CA GLY A 103 16.83 -3.42 7.62
C GLY A 103 16.57 -2.98 6.19
N THR A 104 15.81 -3.81 5.48
CA THR A 104 15.53 -3.67 4.06
C THR A 104 14.05 -3.82 3.77
N VAL A 105 13.55 -3.09 2.79
CA VAL A 105 12.25 -3.29 2.16
C VAL A 105 12.45 -3.41 0.66
N VAL A 106 11.97 -4.51 0.07
CA VAL A 106 12.03 -4.79 -1.37
C VAL A 106 10.64 -5.01 -1.89
N VAL A 107 10.27 -4.32 -2.96
CA VAL A 107 9.07 -4.60 -3.74
C VAL A 107 9.44 -5.20 -5.08
N ALA A 108 8.68 -6.19 -5.51
CA ALA A 108 8.73 -6.78 -6.84
C ALA A 108 7.30 -7.05 -7.31
N ARG A 109 6.95 -6.59 -8.52
CA ARG A 109 5.63 -6.81 -9.12
C ARG A 109 5.77 -7.65 -10.38
N VAL A 110 4.72 -8.40 -10.66
CA VAL A 110 4.53 -9.10 -11.93
C VAL A 110 3.14 -8.75 -12.45
N SER A 111 3.10 -8.20 -13.63
CA SER A 111 1.90 -7.93 -14.43
C SER A 111 1.85 -8.82 -15.65
N ASP A 112 0.67 -8.94 -16.25
CA ASP A 112 0.51 -9.59 -17.55
C ASP A 112 1.10 -8.67 -18.65
N ASP A 113 2.19 -9.12 -19.27
CA ASP A 113 2.90 -8.35 -20.30
C ASP A 113 2.06 -8.09 -21.57
N ARG A 114 0.90 -8.74 -21.70
CA ARG A 114 -0.01 -8.56 -22.83
C ARG A 114 -0.80 -7.26 -22.77
N ASN A 115 -0.84 -6.60 -21.62
CA ASN A 115 -1.68 -5.42 -21.38
C ASN A 115 -0.79 -4.24 -20.93
N THR A 116 -0.11 -3.60 -21.88
CA THR A 116 1.03 -2.71 -21.61
C THR A 116 0.70 -1.21 -21.56
N THR A 117 -0.53 -0.79 -21.86
CA THR A 117 -0.85 0.64 -21.93
C THR A 117 -1.48 1.11 -20.63
N ALA A 118 -0.66 1.53 -19.67
CA ALA A 118 -1.13 2.21 -18.48
C ALA A 118 -1.78 3.55 -18.86
N THR A 119 -3.01 3.76 -18.47
CA THR A 119 -3.74 5.03 -18.65
C THR A 119 -3.67 5.89 -17.38
N SER A 120 -3.47 5.28 -16.23
CA SER A 120 -3.40 5.98 -14.95
C SER A 120 -2.04 6.65 -14.74
N THR A 121 -2.11 7.91 -14.32
CA THR A 121 -0.94 8.69 -13.89
C THR A 121 -0.52 8.38 -12.45
N PHE A 122 -1.19 7.44 -11.78
CA PHE A 122 -0.91 7.07 -10.40
C PHE A 122 -0.29 5.68 -10.28
N VAL A 123 0.58 5.53 -9.29
CA VAL A 123 1.08 4.26 -8.78
C VAL A 123 0.79 4.21 -7.27
N TRP A 124 0.42 3.05 -6.78
CA TRP A 124 0.01 2.91 -5.39
C TRP A 124 0.33 1.52 -4.84
N SER A 125 0.37 1.41 -3.53
CA SER A 125 0.41 0.15 -2.80
C SER A 125 -0.18 0.32 -1.40
N ALA A 126 -0.49 -0.81 -0.79
CA ALA A 126 -0.97 -0.88 0.58
C ALA A 126 -0.26 -2.00 1.34
N VAL A 127 -0.08 -1.80 2.64
CA VAL A 127 0.27 -2.86 3.59
C VAL A 127 -0.87 -2.92 4.60
N SER A 128 -1.48 -4.10 4.73
CA SER A 128 -2.55 -4.35 5.68
C SER A 128 -2.21 -5.63 6.45
N ILE A 129 -2.10 -5.53 7.77
CA ILE A 129 -1.64 -6.60 8.65
C ILE A 129 -2.64 -6.74 9.80
N PRO A 130 -3.18 -7.94 10.01
CA PRO A 130 -4.06 -8.18 11.15
C PRO A 130 -3.33 -8.02 12.47
N LYS A 131 -4.07 -7.66 13.50
CA LYS A 131 -3.63 -7.67 14.89
C LYS A 131 -2.95 -9.00 15.24
N ALA A 132 -1.93 -8.96 16.07
CA ALA A 132 -1.24 -10.16 16.51
C ALA A 132 -2.22 -11.18 17.15
N GLY A 133 -2.21 -12.41 16.64
CA GLY A 133 -3.14 -13.49 17.05
C GLY A 133 -4.43 -13.55 16.24
N GLU A 134 -4.74 -12.57 15.40
CA GLU A 134 -5.88 -12.61 14.49
C GLU A 134 -5.47 -13.14 13.11
N ILE A 135 -6.40 -13.82 12.43
CA ILE A 135 -6.21 -14.34 11.06
C ILE A 135 -6.77 -13.34 10.04
N VAL A 136 -7.79 -12.58 10.44
CA VAL A 136 -8.51 -11.64 9.59
C VAL A 136 -8.24 -10.22 10.08
N CYS A 137 -7.81 -9.36 9.18
CA CYS A 137 -7.64 -7.94 9.45
C CYS A 137 -9.00 -7.26 9.56
N GLY A 138 -9.23 -6.51 10.62
CA GLY A 138 -10.44 -5.70 10.83
C GLY A 138 -10.51 -4.49 9.92
N ASP A 139 -9.39 -4.10 9.31
CA ASP A 139 -9.32 -3.05 8.31
C ASP A 139 -9.69 -3.55 6.90
N SER A 140 -10.19 -2.66 6.09
CA SER A 140 -10.35 -2.85 4.65
C SER A 140 -9.91 -1.61 3.88
N TRP A 141 -9.48 -1.78 2.65
CA TRP A 141 -9.06 -0.69 1.81
C TRP A 141 -9.38 -0.96 0.33
N GLN A 142 -9.46 0.10 -0.45
CA GLN A 142 -9.60 0.03 -1.90
C GLN A 142 -8.94 1.24 -2.55
N VAL A 143 -8.31 1.00 -3.70
CA VAL A 143 -7.82 2.05 -4.58
C VAL A 143 -8.34 1.77 -5.98
N THR A 144 -8.91 2.77 -6.61
CA THR A 144 -9.32 2.73 -8.02
C THR A 144 -8.72 3.93 -8.72
N ALA A 145 -8.01 3.68 -9.81
CA ALA A 145 -7.36 4.71 -10.62
C ALA A 145 -7.73 4.54 -12.09
N ARG A 146 -8.02 5.64 -12.79
CA ARG A 146 -8.34 5.67 -14.21
C ARG A 146 -7.95 7.01 -14.81
N GLY A 147 -7.00 7.00 -15.75
CA GLY A 147 -6.45 8.25 -16.28
C GLY A 147 -5.86 9.13 -15.19
N GLY A 148 -6.27 10.39 -15.15
CA GLY A 148 -5.89 11.35 -14.10
C GLY A 148 -6.76 11.31 -12.85
N ASP A 149 -7.71 10.38 -12.74
CA ASP A 149 -8.61 10.23 -11.59
C ASP A 149 -8.18 9.09 -10.69
N LEU A 150 -8.30 9.32 -9.39
CA LEU A 150 -7.99 8.33 -8.34
C LEU A 150 -9.04 8.44 -7.23
N SER A 151 -9.44 7.30 -6.69
CA SER A 151 -10.24 7.25 -5.45
C SER A 151 -9.67 6.21 -4.50
N VAL A 152 -9.56 6.57 -3.23
CA VAL A 152 -8.96 5.76 -2.17
C VAL A 152 -9.92 5.68 -1.00
N LEU A 153 -10.16 4.46 -0.50
CA LEU A 153 -10.88 4.18 0.74
C LEU A 153 -9.93 3.52 1.73
N VAL A 154 -9.99 3.95 2.98
CA VAL A 154 -9.52 3.20 4.16
C VAL A 154 -10.68 3.11 5.14
N ALA A 155 -10.96 1.90 5.61
CA ALA A 155 -12.00 1.61 6.59
C ALA A 155 -11.41 0.72 7.70
N ASP A 156 -11.56 1.14 8.94
CA ASP A 156 -11.17 0.43 10.16
C ASP A 156 -12.45 0.07 10.92
N GLY A 157 -12.77 -1.22 10.95
CA GLY A 157 -13.94 -1.75 11.64
C GLY A 157 -13.74 -1.73 13.15
N LEU A 158 -14.75 -1.26 13.92
CA LEU A 158 -14.59 -1.13 15.36
C LEU A 158 -14.26 -2.45 16.07
N GLY A 159 -13.09 -2.46 16.73
CA GLY A 159 -12.51 -3.63 17.39
C GLY A 159 -11.58 -4.39 16.46
N HIS A 160 -11.56 -5.71 16.50
CA HIS A 160 -10.70 -6.54 15.67
C HIS A 160 -11.38 -7.87 15.30
N GLY A 161 -10.77 -8.62 14.39
CA GLY A 161 -11.24 -9.93 13.95
C GLY A 161 -12.48 -9.87 13.05
N PRO A 162 -13.24 -10.99 12.92
CA PRO A 162 -14.25 -11.16 11.87
C PRO A 162 -15.36 -10.09 11.84
N PHE A 163 -15.83 -9.63 13.01
CA PHE A 163 -16.91 -8.63 13.06
C PHE A 163 -16.45 -7.21 12.67
N ALA A 164 -15.19 -6.86 12.98
CA ALA A 164 -14.60 -5.62 12.50
C ALA A 164 -14.40 -5.70 10.98
N ALA A 165 -13.85 -6.81 10.49
CA ALA A 165 -13.68 -7.07 9.05
C ALA A 165 -15.00 -7.00 8.29
N GLU A 166 -16.11 -7.53 8.84
CA GLU A 166 -17.43 -7.45 8.21
C GLU A 166 -17.87 -5.99 8.01
N ALA A 167 -17.72 -5.14 9.03
CA ALA A 167 -18.08 -3.73 8.94
C ALA A 167 -17.20 -3.00 7.91
N ALA A 168 -15.89 -3.22 7.93
CA ALA A 168 -14.95 -2.61 6.99
C ALA A 168 -15.20 -3.09 5.54
N MET A 169 -15.53 -4.37 5.34
CA MET A 169 -15.87 -4.92 4.02
C MET A 169 -17.19 -4.38 3.48
N LYS A 170 -18.20 -4.15 4.35
CA LYS A 170 -19.45 -3.47 3.94
C LYS A 170 -19.19 -2.04 3.47
N ALA A 171 -18.32 -1.31 4.18
CA ALA A 171 -17.91 0.04 3.75
C ALA A 171 -17.25 0.02 2.37
N ARG A 172 -16.36 -0.93 2.15
CA ARG A 172 -15.72 -1.14 0.85
C ARG A 172 -16.73 -1.49 -0.24
N ALA A 173 -17.71 -2.36 0.02
CA ALA A 173 -18.74 -2.71 -0.96
C ALA A 173 -19.53 -1.47 -1.42
N VAL A 174 -19.91 -0.59 -0.48
CA VAL A 174 -20.58 0.69 -0.82
C VAL A 174 -19.68 1.60 -1.67
N PHE A 175 -18.39 1.65 -1.37
CA PHE A 175 -17.43 2.40 -2.17
C PHE A 175 -17.30 1.82 -3.58
N ASP A 176 -17.27 0.49 -3.74
CA ASP A 176 -17.12 -0.20 -5.02
C ASP A 176 -18.34 0.01 -5.96
N GLU A 177 -19.53 0.34 -5.43
CA GLU A 177 -20.73 0.66 -6.23
C GLU A 177 -20.52 1.92 -7.11
N ASP A 178 -19.87 2.96 -6.58
CA ASP A 178 -19.57 4.18 -7.30
C ASP A 178 -18.34 4.86 -6.72
N THR A 179 -17.16 4.36 -7.12
CA THR A 179 -15.86 4.75 -6.56
C THR A 179 -15.47 6.20 -6.82
N PHE A 180 -16.02 6.84 -7.86
CA PHE A 180 -15.73 8.21 -8.23
C PHE A 180 -16.82 9.20 -7.84
N SER A 181 -17.78 8.79 -7.03
CA SER A 181 -18.77 9.67 -6.42
C SER A 181 -18.11 10.64 -5.43
N ASP A 182 -18.87 11.64 -5.00
CA ASP A 182 -18.43 12.59 -3.97
C ASP A 182 -18.11 11.83 -2.66
N PRO A 183 -16.91 12.03 -2.04
CA PRO A 183 -16.52 11.33 -0.82
C PRO A 183 -17.51 11.42 0.33
N ARG A 184 -18.17 12.58 0.49
CA ARG A 184 -19.23 12.76 1.49
C ARG A 184 -20.43 11.88 1.18
N ALA A 185 -20.87 11.81 -0.08
CA ALA A 185 -22.01 11.00 -0.48
C ALA A 185 -21.75 9.51 -0.26
N ILE A 186 -20.53 9.05 -0.52
CA ILE A 186 -20.11 7.66 -0.23
C ILE A 186 -20.17 7.39 1.27
N LEU A 187 -19.66 8.30 2.12
CA LEU A 187 -19.68 8.15 3.57
C LEU A 187 -21.11 8.13 4.13
N GLU A 188 -22.03 8.93 3.57
CA GLU A 188 -23.45 8.94 3.96
C GLU A 188 -24.13 7.62 3.60
N ARG A 189 -23.88 7.07 2.40
CA ARG A 189 -24.36 5.74 2.01
C ARG A 189 -23.77 4.65 2.89
N ALA A 190 -22.45 4.70 3.16
CA ALA A 190 -21.80 3.75 4.05
C ALA A 190 -22.40 3.81 5.47
N HIS A 191 -22.75 4.99 5.97
CA HIS A 191 -23.40 5.12 7.28
C HIS A 191 -24.75 4.37 7.32
N ALA A 192 -25.57 4.52 6.30
CA ALA A 192 -26.83 3.79 6.20
C ALA A 192 -26.62 2.27 6.11
N ALA A 193 -25.65 1.83 5.27
CA ALA A 193 -25.35 0.41 5.06
C ALA A 193 -24.75 -0.29 6.29
N LEU A 194 -24.01 0.45 7.13
CA LEU A 194 -23.37 -0.08 8.33
C LEU A 194 -24.29 -0.06 9.57
N THR A 195 -25.51 0.47 9.47
CA THR A 195 -26.46 0.49 10.60
C THR A 195 -26.71 -0.93 11.10
N GLY A 196 -26.61 -1.12 12.41
CA GLY A 196 -26.75 -2.46 13.03
C GLY A 196 -25.46 -3.31 13.03
N SER A 197 -24.37 -2.84 12.42
CA SER A 197 -23.03 -3.42 12.57
C SER A 197 -22.28 -2.78 13.76
N ARG A 198 -21.03 -3.18 13.96
CA ARG A 198 -20.15 -2.50 14.93
C ARG A 198 -19.81 -1.07 14.52
N GLY A 199 -19.95 -0.73 13.24
CA GLY A 199 -19.50 0.53 12.65
C GLY A 199 -18.02 0.51 12.31
N ALA A 200 -17.58 1.61 11.70
CA ALA A 200 -16.18 1.76 11.27
C ALA A 200 -15.74 3.23 11.33
N ALA A 201 -14.44 3.44 11.48
CA ALA A 201 -13.77 4.66 11.05
C ALA A 201 -13.49 4.57 9.55
N ILE A 202 -13.86 5.59 8.78
CA ILE A 202 -13.72 5.55 7.33
C ILE A 202 -13.19 6.89 6.83
N ALA A 203 -12.22 6.83 5.92
CA ALA A 203 -11.80 8.00 5.16
C ALA A 203 -11.72 7.69 3.67
N ILE A 204 -12.11 8.68 2.87
CA ILE A 204 -12.09 8.61 1.41
C ILE A 204 -11.36 9.83 0.89
N ALA A 205 -10.41 9.60 -0.01
CA ALA A 205 -9.72 10.63 -0.77
C ALA A 205 -10.00 10.41 -2.27
N ARG A 206 -10.42 11.46 -2.95
CA ARG A 206 -10.63 11.47 -4.40
C ARG A 206 -9.77 12.53 -5.04
N VAL A 207 -8.93 12.13 -5.99
CA VAL A 207 -8.15 13.01 -6.84
C VAL A 207 -8.83 13.11 -8.21
N SER A 208 -9.01 14.31 -8.71
CA SER A 208 -9.57 14.55 -10.06
C SER A 208 -8.56 15.27 -10.90
N ASN A 209 -8.30 14.75 -12.10
CA ASN A 209 -7.32 15.30 -13.07
C ASN A 209 -5.94 15.61 -12.47
N GLY A 210 -5.51 14.89 -11.42
CA GLY A 210 -4.22 15.03 -10.80
C GLY A 210 -3.93 16.40 -10.15
N SER A 211 -4.96 17.22 -9.85
CA SER A 211 -4.76 18.59 -9.37
C SER A 211 -5.22 18.84 -7.92
N ASN A 212 -6.37 18.30 -7.53
CA ASN A 212 -6.96 18.53 -6.23
C ASN A 212 -7.40 17.21 -5.60
N VAL A 213 -7.33 17.15 -4.27
CA VAL A 213 -7.83 16.03 -3.46
C VAL A 213 -9.05 16.48 -2.69
N LEU A 214 -10.20 15.88 -2.97
CA LEU A 214 -11.36 15.94 -2.08
C LEU A 214 -11.21 14.85 -1.02
N TYR A 215 -11.30 15.21 0.23
CA TYR A 215 -11.16 14.31 1.36
C TYR A 215 -12.34 14.42 2.32
N ALA A 216 -12.88 13.30 2.70
CA ALA A 216 -13.85 13.20 3.80
C ALA A 216 -13.47 12.04 4.70
N GLY A 217 -13.37 12.27 6.00
CA GLY A 217 -13.01 11.27 6.99
C GLY A 217 -13.85 11.36 8.25
N VAL A 218 -14.18 10.20 8.82
CA VAL A 218 -14.93 10.04 10.08
C VAL A 218 -14.22 8.98 10.91
N GLY A 219 -13.85 9.34 12.13
CA GLY A 219 -13.11 8.49 13.06
C GLY A 219 -11.63 8.83 13.07
N ASN A 220 -10.80 7.82 13.27
CA ASN A 220 -9.37 7.92 13.55
C ASN A 220 -8.45 7.57 12.35
N ILE A 221 -9.00 7.46 11.15
CA ILE A 221 -8.17 7.31 9.95
C ILE A 221 -7.39 8.60 9.70
N SER A 222 -6.09 8.48 9.52
CA SER A 222 -5.19 9.58 9.20
C SER A 222 -4.95 9.67 7.71
N GLY A 223 -4.99 10.90 7.19
CA GLY A 223 -4.56 11.23 5.84
C GLY A 223 -3.45 12.28 5.86
N SER A 224 -2.48 12.16 4.98
CA SER A 224 -1.39 13.13 4.81
C SER A 224 -1.01 13.27 3.35
N LEU A 225 -0.87 14.50 2.90
CA LEU A 225 -0.35 14.82 1.58
C LEU A 225 1.05 15.39 1.75
N MET A 226 2.04 14.77 1.11
CA MET A 226 3.45 15.09 1.32
C MET A 226 4.19 15.29 0.00
N SER A 227 5.07 16.29 -0.02
CA SER A 227 6.10 16.48 -1.04
C SER A 227 7.44 16.75 -0.36
N ALA A 228 8.50 16.95 -1.14
CA ALA A 228 9.80 17.33 -0.59
C ALA A 228 9.76 18.66 0.21
N GLU A 229 8.81 19.54 -0.10
CA GLU A 229 8.74 20.92 0.41
C GLU A 229 7.63 21.10 1.46
N ARG A 230 6.59 20.28 1.40
CA ARG A 230 5.37 20.46 2.22
C ARG A 230 4.82 19.13 2.73
N SER A 231 4.28 19.19 3.94
CA SER A 231 3.43 18.14 4.51
C SER A 231 2.14 18.78 5.02
N ALA A 232 1.00 18.24 4.62
CA ALA A 232 -0.33 18.67 5.07
C ALA A 232 -1.11 17.47 5.60
N GLY A 233 -1.51 17.52 6.87
CA GLY A 233 -2.43 16.56 7.46
C GLY A 233 -3.86 16.81 6.96
N MET A 234 -4.57 15.74 6.66
CA MET A 234 -5.98 15.77 6.26
C MET A 234 -6.86 15.54 7.49
N ILE A 235 -7.96 16.27 7.57
CA ILE A 235 -8.77 16.33 8.78
C ILE A 235 -9.93 15.33 8.67
N SER A 236 -9.95 14.35 9.59
CA SER A 236 -11.11 13.49 9.85
C SER A 236 -11.92 14.05 11.03
N GLN A 237 -13.24 14.00 10.92
CA GLN A 237 -14.14 14.44 12.01
C GLN A 237 -14.40 13.29 13.00
N ASN A 238 -14.74 13.65 14.23
CA ASN A 238 -15.13 12.68 15.24
C ASN A 238 -16.45 12.00 14.87
N GLY A 239 -16.53 10.70 15.06
CA GLY A 239 -17.71 9.88 14.80
C GLY A 239 -17.38 8.42 14.55
N THR A 240 -18.42 7.65 14.27
CA THR A 240 -18.33 6.23 13.86
C THR A 240 -19.40 6.01 12.81
N VAL A 241 -18.98 5.66 11.61
CA VAL A 241 -19.88 5.36 10.49
C VAL A 241 -20.69 4.10 10.84
N GLY A 242 -22.01 4.16 10.64
CA GLY A 242 -22.93 3.08 11.04
C GLY A 242 -23.51 3.23 12.46
N VAL A 243 -22.90 4.04 13.35
CA VAL A 243 -23.33 4.20 14.74
C VAL A 243 -23.68 5.65 15.07
N ARG A 244 -22.72 6.55 14.90
CA ARG A 244 -22.88 7.97 15.21
C ARG A 244 -22.20 8.83 14.16
N LEU A 245 -22.97 9.40 13.29
CA LEU A 245 -22.52 10.32 12.25
C LEU A 245 -23.23 11.67 12.42
N ARG A 246 -22.47 12.76 12.42
CA ARG A 246 -22.99 14.11 12.23
C ARG A 246 -22.91 14.46 10.73
N LYS A 247 -23.23 15.70 10.37
CA LYS A 247 -23.03 16.19 9.00
C LYS A 247 -21.59 15.95 8.56
N VAL A 248 -21.40 15.19 7.48
CA VAL A 248 -20.07 14.89 6.94
C VAL A 248 -19.45 16.18 6.39
N GLN A 249 -18.23 16.47 6.84
CA GLN A 249 -17.42 17.56 6.31
C GLN A 249 -16.49 16.99 5.24
N GLN A 250 -16.38 17.71 4.14
CA GLN A 250 -15.46 17.42 3.05
C GLN A 250 -14.52 18.60 2.88
N MET A 251 -13.25 18.31 2.77
CA MET A 251 -12.19 19.29 2.60
C MET A 251 -11.52 19.10 1.25
N GLU A 252 -11.03 20.19 0.70
CA GLU A 252 -10.26 20.19 -0.55
C GLU A 252 -8.81 20.55 -0.24
N TYR A 253 -7.89 19.80 -0.86
CA TYR A 253 -6.44 19.98 -0.73
C TYR A 253 -5.83 20.03 -2.12
N SER A 254 -4.86 20.91 -2.34
CA SER A 254 -4.09 20.92 -3.58
C SER A 254 -3.18 19.69 -3.65
N TRP A 255 -3.06 19.09 -4.84
CA TRP A 255 -2.11 18.01 -5.13
C TRP A 255 -0.89 18.59 -5.87
N PRO A 256 0.19 19.02 -5.16
CA PRO A 256 1.38 19.53 -5.84
C PRO A 256 2.08 18.43 -6.65
N PRO A 257 2.81 18.80 -7.71
CA PRO A 257 3.64 17.84 -8.44
C PRO A 257 4.58 17.05 -7.52
N ARG A 258 4.77 15.76 -7.80
CA ARG A 258 5.60 14.85 -7.02
C ARG A 258 5.17 14.68 -5.56
N SER A 259 3.91 14.94 -5.27
CA SER A 259 3.32 14.62 -3.97
C SER A 259 2.95 13.16 -3.85
N ILE A 260 2.94 12.67 -2.62
CA ILE A 260 2.38 11.39 -2.25
C ILE A 260 1.23 11.58 -1.27
N LEU A 261 0.20 10.77 -1.41
CA LEU A 261 -0.87 10.63 -0.42
C LEU A 261 -0.56 9.41 0.44
N ILE A 262 -0.60 9.58 1.75
CA ILE A 262 -0.50 8.49 2.72
C ILE A 262 -1.78 8.49 3.54
N MET A 263 -2.47 7.36 3.58
CA MET A 263 -3.63 7.15 4.46
C MET A 263 -3.39 5.90 5.31
N HIS A 264 -3.75 5.95 6.59
CA HIS A 264 -3.55 4.80 7.47
C HIS A 264 -4.56 4.75 8.62
N SER A 265 -4.84 3.51 9.11
CA SER A 265 -5.59 3.26 10.34
C SER A 265 -4.75 3.59 11.59
N ASP A 266 -5.36 3.58 12.76
CA ASP A 266 -4.70 3.94 14.02
C ASP A 266 -3.76 2.83 14.55
N GLY A 267 -3.78 1.62 13.98
CA GLY A 267 -2.74 0.61 14.21
C GLY A 267 -1.35 1.05 13.78
N LEU A 268 -1.26 2.13 12.98
CA LEU A 268 -0.01 2.82 12.71
C LEU A 268 0.12 4.06 13.61
N SER A 269 1.28 4.27 14.21
CA SER A 269 1.57 5.47 15.01
C SER A 269 1.50 6.73 14.14
N HIS A 270 0.91 7.82 14.65
CA HIS A 270 0.90 9.13 13.99
C HIS A 270 2.26 9.88 14.06
N ARG A 271 3.21 9.34 14.83
CA ARG A 271 4.52 10.00 15.08
C ARG A 271 5.61 9.55 14.11
N TRP A 272 5.25 9.27 12.86
CA TRP A 272 6.23 8.93 11.84
C TRP A 272 6.74 10.18 11.08
N SER A 273 7.93 10.07 10.53
CA SER A 273 8.53 11.09 9.66
C SER A 273 9.38 10.42 8.59
N LEU A 274 9.09 10.70 7.33
CA LEU A 274 9.89 10.20 6.21
C LEU A 274 11.30 10.85 6.15
N GLY A 275 11.46 12.03 6.76
CA GLY A 275 12.77 12.71 6.84
C GLY A 275 13.84 11.93 7.59
N ALA A 276 13.44 10.97 8.45
CA ALA A 276 14.38 10.06 9.12
C ALA A 276 14.94 8.96 8.19
N TYR A 277 14.46 8.87 6.93
CA TYR A 277 14.81 7.85 5.95
C TYR A 277 15.28 8.51 4.64
N PRO A 278 16.57 8.77 4.48
CA PRO A 278 17.11 9.42 3.29
C PRO A 278 16.67 8.74 2.01
N GLY A 279 16.12 9.53 1.08
CA GLY A 279 15.65 9.07 -0.23
C GLY A 279 14.33 8.29 -0.25
N LEU A 280 13.69 8.01 0.90
CA LEU A 280 12.48 7.20 0.98
C LEU A 280 11.29 7.83 0.24
N LEU A 281 11.13 9.15 0.31
CA LEU A 281 10.03 9.88 -0.35
C LEU A 281 10.00 9.68 -1.88
N MET A 282 11.14 9.36 -2.49
CA MET A 282 11.29 9.15 -3.94
C MET A 282 11.16 7.67 -4.34
N ARG A 283 10.88 6.78 -3.38
CA ARG A 283 10.75 5.35 -3.63
C ARG A 283 9.34 4.98 -4.08
N HIS A 284 9.23 3.79 -4.63
CA HIS A 284 7.94 3.19 -4.99
C HIS A 284 7.00 3.18 -3.76
N PRO A 285 5.69 3.49 -3.90
CA PRO A 285 4.73 3.52 -2.80
C PRO A 285 4.74 2.28 -1.90
N ALA A 286 4.96 1.09 -2.46
CA ALA A 286 5.07 -0.15 -1.68
C ALA A 286 6.25 -0.14 -0.70
N VAL A 287 7.39 0.44 -1.11
CA VAL A 287 8.58 0.55 -0.27
C VAL A 287 8.30 1.52 0.89
N ILE A 288 7.64 2.64 0.62
CA ILE A 288 7.24 3.61 1.64
C ILE A 288 6.26 2.95 2.63
N ALA A 289 5.21 2.29 2.12
CA ALA A 289 4.24 1.58 2.94
C ALA A 289 4.90 0.49 3.81
N GLY A 290 5.84 -0.26 3.24
CA GLY A 290 6.61 -1.29 3.93
C GLY A 290 7.46 -0.75 5.07
N VAL A 291 8.18 0.37 4.87
CA VAL A 291 8.97 1.04 5.91
C VAL A 291 8.07 1.58 7.02
N LEU A 292 6.97 2.25 6.65
CA LEU A 292 6.01 2.77 7.63
C LEU A 292 5.39 1.65 8.46
N SER A 293 4.96 0.57 7.84
CA SER A 293 4.41 -0.60 8.52
C SER A 293 5.43 -1.28 9.44
N ARG A 294 6.70 -1.42 9.01
CA ARG A 294 7.75 -2.04 9.81
C ARG A 294 8.07 -1.27 11.08
N ASP A 295 8.25 0.05 10.94
CA ASP A 295 8.85 0.86 11.99
C ASP A 295 7.82 1.57 12.89
N PHE A 296 6.56 1.68 12.43
CA PHE A 296 5.55 2.47 13.13
C PHE A 296 4.25 1.71 13.42
N SER A 297 4.12 0.42 13.05
CA SER A 297 3.01 -0.41 13.55
C SER A 297 3.07 -0.55 15.05
N ARG A 298 1.92 -0.39 15.70
CA ARG A 298 1.78 -0.50 17.16
C ARG A 298 1.75 -1.95 17.64
N GLY A 299 1.42 -2.91 16.76
CA GLY A 299 1.42 -4.35 17.03
C GLY A 299 0.28 -4.89 17.88
N HIS A 300 -0.57 -4.03 18.42
CA HIS A 300 -1.70 -4.39 19.28
C HIS A 300 -3.07 -4.12 18.64
N ASP A 301 -3.07 -3.70 17.37
CA ASP A 301 -4.27 -3.51 16.56
C ASP A 301 -4.01 -3.90 15.11
N ASP A 302 -5.10 -4.01 14.32
CA ASP A 302 -5.03 -4.11 12.87
C ASP A 302 -4.33 -2.86 12.31
N ALA A 303 -3.47 -3.00 11.32
CA ALA A 303 -2.68 -1.89 10.80
C ALA A 303 -2.71 -1.87 9.27
N THR A 304 -3.30 -0.84 8.72
CA THR A 304 -3.35 -0.60 7.28
C THR A 304 -2.70 0.73 6.95
N VAL A 305 -1.82 0.74 5.95
CA VAL A 305 -1.25 1.95 5.36
C VAL A 305 -1.30 1.86 3.84
N ILE A 306 -1.80 2.91 3.22
CA ILE A 306 -1.84 3.09 1.76
C ILE A 306 -0.95 4.26 1.40
N VAL A 307 -0.17 4.08 0.36
CA VAL A 307 0.63 5.14 -0.25
C VAL A 307 0.31 5.22 -1.73
N VAL A 308 0.03 6.42 -2.19
CA VAL A 308 -0.20 6.74 -3.61
C VAL A 308 0.78 7.82 -4.03
N GLY A 309 1.39 7.66 -5.19
CA GLY A 309 2.25 8.65 -5.83
C GLY A 309 1.92 8.83 -7.31
N ALA A 310 2.48 9.86 -7.92
CA ALA A 310 2.43 9.99 -9.38
C ALA A 310 3.33 8.93 -10.02
N ARG A 311 2.87 8.35 -11.13
CA ARG A 311 3.71 7.49 -11.97
C ARG A 311 4.77 8.37 -12.63
N VAL A 312 6.03 8.07 -12.36
CA VAL A 312 7.13 8.70 -13.06
C VAL A 312 7.28 7.99 -14.39
N GLU A 313 7.08 8.69 -15.50
CA GLU A 313 7.45 8.16 -16.81
C GLU A 313 8.98 7.98 -16.81
N GLU A 314 9.47 6.76 -16.82
CA GLU A 314 10.85 6.49 -17.21
C GLU A 314 10.98 6.94 -18.66
N LYS A 315 11.70 8.04 -18.89
CA LYS A 315 12.15 8.39 -20.25
C LYS A 315 12.92 7.17 -20.75
N ALA A 316 12.35 6.49 -21.76
CA ALA A 316 13.05 5.46 -22.48
C ALA A 316 14.40 6.06 -22.89
N HIS A 317 15.48 5.57 -22.33
CA HIS A 317 16.81 5.89 -22.81
C HIS A 317 16.93 5.25 -24.20
N ALA A 318 16.80 6.13 -25.22
CA ALA A 318 17.12 5.83 -26.61
C ALA A 318 18.61 5.54 -26.76
#